data_6e71f935d8990faf4cb55562699f67eb
#
_entry.id   6e71f935d8990faf4cb55562699f67eb
#
_cell.length_a   1.000
_cell.length_b   1.000
_cell.length_c   1.000
_cell.angle_alpha   90.00
_cell.angle_beta   90.00
_cell.angle_gamma   90.00
#
_symmetry.space_group_name_H-M   'P 1'
#
loop_
_entity.id
_entity.type
_entity.pdbx_description
1 polymer ?
#
loop_
_entity_poly.entity_id
_entity_poly.type
_entity_poly.pdbx_seq_one_letter_code
_entity_poly.pdbx_strand_id
1 'polypeptide(L)'
;NGLVITKVDRKYLEINSIDEINLSKKPKSNCKVEKKNPPDFQINKFFYKQIGKSYRWIDRLVWNDTKWTDYTNNSNLETYTLTENENLIGFFELLFHPETRKCEIAYFGILDQFIGKKYGGYLLSEALKLGFRKNTKKVWLHTCSLDHKHALKNYLGRGMKIFKSETVSYTHLTLPTRIF
;
A
#
# COMPACT_ATOMS: atom_id res chain seq x y z
N ASN A 1 11.56 -28.78 3.03
CA ASN A 1 11.91 -28.21 4.34
C ASN A 1 13.21 -27.42 4.35
N GLY A 2 13.83 -27.17 3.24
CA GLY A 2 15.04 -26.37 3.17
C GLY A 2 14.74 -24.87 3.15
N LEU A 3 15.79 -24.07 3.37
CA LEU A 3 15.73 -22.64 3.12
C LEU A 3 15.90 -22.39 1.63
N VAL A 4 15.12 -21.45 1.12
CA VAL A 4 15.21 -20.99 -0.26
C VAL A 4 15.55 -19.52 -0.27
N ILE A 5 16.45 -19.12 -1.15
CA ILE A 5 16.75 -17.72 -1.40
C ILE A 5 16.04 -17.33 -2.69
N THR A 6 15.11 -16.39 -2.58
CA THR A 6 14.42 -15.83 -3.74
C THR A 6 14.89 -14.42 -3.97
N LYS A 7 15.29 -14.10 -5.19
CA LYS A 7 15.67 -12.75 -5.58
C LYS A 7 14.46 -12.07 -6.20
N VAL A 8 14.15 -10.88 -5.74
CA VAL A 8 13.08 -10.07 -6.28
C VAL A 8 13.61 -8.72 -6.72
N ASP A 9 13.02 -8.19 -7.76
CA ASP A 9 13.31 -6.86 -8.24
C ASP A 9 12.43 -5.87 -7.48
N ARG A 10 13.04 -4.88 -6.83
CA ARG A 10 12.35 -3.84 -6.09
C ARG A 10 12.55 -2.51 -6.80
N LYS A 11 11.46 -1.80 -7.01
CA LYS A 11 11.47 -0.48 -7.62
C LYS A 11 10.91 0.54 -6.62
N TYR A 12 11.55 1.71 -6.63
CA TYR A 12 11.11 2.86 -5.83
C TYR A 12 10.56 3.90 -6.78
N LEU A 13 9.36 4.39 -6.49
CA LEU A 13 8.68 5.38 -7.33
C LEU A 13 8.34 6.61 -6.50
N GLU A 14 8.31 7.74 -7.17
CA GLU A 14 8.00 9.02 -6.53
C GLU A 14 7.15 9.90 -7.44
N ILE A 15 6.49 10.86 -6.82
CA ILE A 15 5.84 11.97 -7.48
C ILE A 15 6.11 13.22 -6.65
N ASN A 16 6.40 14.36 -7.31
CA ASN A 16 6.96 15.52 -6.64
C ASN A 16 6.02 16.73 -6.60
N SER A 17 4.84 16.61 -7.17
CA SER A 17 3.83 17.67 -7.16
C SER A 17 2.44 17.07 -7.30
N ILE A 18 1.48 17.66 -6.60
CA ILE A 18 0.08 17.28 -6.75
C ILE A 18 -0.41 17.47 -8.20
N ASP A 19 0.18 18.43 -8.90
CA ASP A 19 -0.18 18.71 -10.29
C ASP A 19 0.26 17.61 -11.26
N GLU A 20 1.19 16.76 -10.86
CA GLU A 20 1.65 15.65 -11.67
C GLU A 20 0.74 14.42 -11.60
N ILE A 21 -0.24 14.42 -10.69
CA ILE A 21 -1.12 13.27 -10.51
C ILE A 21 -2.07 13.17 -11.71
N ASN A 22 -2.02 12.01 -12.38
CA ASN A 22 -3.01 11.66 -13.38
C ASN A 22 -4.18 10.96 -12.68
N LEU A 23 -5.22 11.73 -12.38
CA LEU A 23 -6.35 11.25 -11.59
C LEU A 23 -7.16 10.21 -12.36
N SER A 24 -7.60 9.18 -11.65
CA SER A 24 -8.54 8.20 -12.14
C SER A 24 -9.92 8.45 -11.52
N LYS A 25 -10.95 8.22 -12.29
CA LYS A 25 -12.33 8.50 -11.86
C LYS A 25 -12.78 7.51 -10.80
N LYS A 26 -13.69 7.97 -9.93
CA LYS A 26 -14.42 7.11 -9.01
C LYS A 26 -15.22 6.09 -9.84
N PRO A 27 -15.07 4.77 -9.58
CA PRO A 27 -15.78 3.76 -10.38
C PRO A 27 -17.30 3.81 -10.22
N LYS A 28 -17.78 4.12 -9.01
CA LYS A 28 -19.19 4.22 -8.69
C LYS A 28 -19.42 5.33 -7.68
N SER A 29 -20.59 5.98 -7.72
CA SER A 29 -20.91 7.13 -6.87
C SER A 29 -20.92 6.83 -5.38
N ASN A 30 -21.17 5.57 -5.00
CA ASN A 30 -21.24 5.14 -3.61
C ASN A 30 -19.90 4.64 -3.05
N CYS A 31 -18.80 4.84 -3.78
CA CYS A 31 -17.46 4.59 -3.26
C CYS A 31 -17.03 5.72 -2.34
N LYS A 32 -16.41 5.37 -1.22
CA LYS A 32 -15.86 6.33 -0.26
C LYS A 32 -14.46 5.95 0.15
N VAL A 33 -13.58 6.95 0.23
CA VAL A 33 -12.27 6.81 0.85
C VAL A 33 -12.30 7.58 2.16
N GLU A 34 -12.10 6.89 3.27
CA GLU A 34 -12.24 7.47 4.60
C GLU A 34 -11.04 7.12 5.48
N LYS A 35 -10.58 8.12 6.24
CA LYS A 35 -9.56 7.91 7.25
C LYS A 35 -10.13 7.10 8.41
N LYS A 36 -9.38 6.11 8.87
CA LYS A 36 -9.74 5.34 10.05
C LYS A 36 -9.37 6.12 11.30
N ASN A 37 -10.38 6.70 11.94
CA ASN A 37 -10.19 7.53 13.12
C ASN A 37 -11.31 7.24 14.13
N PRO A 38 -11.00 6.74 15.36
CA PRO A 38 -9.65 6.49 15.87
C PRO A 38 -8.97 5.32 15.15
N PRO A 39 -7.63 5.22 15.25
CA PRO A 39 -6.92 4.09 14.66
C PRO A 39 -7.45 2.75 15.17
N ASP A 40 -7.54 1.79 14.27
CA ASP A 40 -7.96 0.43 14.58
C ASP A 40 -7.05 -0.53 13.83
N PHE A 41 -6.06 -1.07 14.53
CA PHE A 41 -5.08 -1.95 13.89
C PHE A 41 -5.68 -3.21 13.29
N GLN A 42 -6.85 -3.63 13.72
CA GLN A 42 -7.51 -4.81 13.17
C GLN A 42 -7.81 -4.63 11.68
N ILE A 43 -8.13 -3.41 11.27
CA ILE A 43 -8.35 -3.08 9.85
C ILE A 43 -7.05 -3.24 9.06
N ASN A 44 -5.95 -2.69 9.57
CA ASN A 44 -4.63 -2.83 8.92
C ASN A 44 -4.21 -4.29 8.81
N LYS A 45 -4.38 -5.02 9.91
CA LYS A 45 -4.02 -6.44 9.98
C LYS A 45 -4.87 -7.28 9.03
N PHE A 46 -6.16 -7.00 8.95
CA PHE A 46 -7.08 -7.67 8.04
C PHE A 46 -6.61 -7.52 6.58
N PHE A 47 -6.40 -6.28 6.14
CA PHE A 47 -5.97 -6.05 4.76
C PHE A 47 -4.59 -6.61 4.48
N TYR A 48 -3.65 -6.45 5.43
CA TYR A 48 -2.32 -7.00 5.28
C TYR A 48 -2.36 -8.52 5.02
N LYS A 49 -3.16 -9.24 5.81
CA LYS A 49 -3.28 -10.69 5.65
C LYS A 49 -4.04 -11.07 4.39
N GLN A 50 -5.17 -10.44 4.11
CA GLN A 50 -6.02 -10.81 2.99
C GLN A 50 -5.38 -10.52 1.63
N ILE A 51 -4.73 -9.38 1.50
CA ILE A 51 -4.05 -9.02 0.26
C ILE A 51 -2.68 -9.69 0.20
N GLY A 52 -1.95 -9.65 1.30
CA GLY A 52 -0.57 -10.10 1.36
C GLY A 52 -0.36 -11.57 1.09
N LYS A 53 -1.36 -12.41 1.33
CA LYS A 53 -1.23 -13.86 1.07
C LYS A 53 -0.95 -14.17 -0.40
N SER A 54 -1.41 -13.33 -1.31
CA SER A 54 -1.19 -13.50 -2.75
C SER A 54 0.15 -12.92 -3.21
N TYR A 55 0.75 -12.01 -2.44
CA TYR A 55 1.95 -11.27 -2.87
C TYR A 55 3.12 -11.41 -1.91
N ARG A 56 3.06 -12.38 -1.00
CA ARG A 56 4.10 -12.69 -0.01
C ARG A 56 4.47 -11.50 0.87
N TRP A 57 3.48 -10.80 1.36
CA TRP A 57 3.69 -9.83 2.42
C TRP A 57 3.89 -10.59 3.73
N ILE A 58 5.11 -10.72 4.17
CA ILE A 58 5.44 -11.59 5.30
C ILE A 58 6.03 -10.84 6.50
N ASP A 59 6.51 -9.60 6.30
CA ASP A 59 7.27 -8.88 7.31
C ASP A 59 6.49 -8.65 8.60
N ARG A 60 5.20 -8.42 8.50
CA ARG A 60 4.35 -8.13 9.66
C ARG A 60 3.62 -9.35 10.22
N LEU A 61 3.78 -10.53 9.61
CA LEU A 61 3.10 -11.74 10.11
C LEU A 61 3.53 -12.10 11.53
N VAL A 62 4.75 -11.70 11.92
CA VAL A 62 5.30 -11.96 13.25
C VAL A 62 4.93 -10.87 14.27
N TRP A 63 4.24 -9.83 13.85
CA TRP A 63 3.87 -8.75 14.75
C TRP A 63 2.79 -9.22 15.72
N ASN A 64 3.00 -8.93 17.02
CA ASN A 64 1.96 -9.10 18.03
C ASN A 64 1.05 -7.86 18.08
N ASP A 65 0.01 -7.92 18.89
CA ASP A 65 -0.98 -6.83 18.97
C ASP A 65 -0.36 -5.54 19.49
N THR A 66 0.61 -5.61 20.38
CA THR A 66 1.31 -4.43 20.89
C THR A 66 2.03 -3.70 19.75
N LYS A 67 2.74 -4.44 18.92
CA LYS A 67 3.46 -3.84 17.81
C LYS A 67 2.50 -3.24 16.77
N TRP A 68 1.40 -3.92 16.46
CA TRP A 68 0.37 -3.38 15.59
C TRP A 68 -0.23 -2.10 16.16
N THR A 69 -0.54 -2.10 17.46
CA THR A 69 -1.10 -0.94 18.15
C THR A 69 -0.15 0.24 18.11
N ASP A 70 1.12 0.03 18.43
CA ASP A 70 2.14 1.09 18.42
C ASP A 70 2.29 1.67 17.02
N TYR A 71 2.29 0.83 16.00
CA TYR A 71 2.41 1.25 14.62
C TYR A 71 1.22 2.14 14.21
N THR A 72 0.00 1.70 14.48
CA THR A 72 -1.20 2.44 14.06
C THR A 72 -1.48 3.67 14.91
N ASN A 73 -0.96 3.71 16.14
CA ASN A 73 -1.07 4.88 17.02
C ASN A 73 0.01 5.93 16.76
N ASN A 74 0.96 5.66 15.87
CA ASN A 74 1.92 6.66 15.45
C ASN A 74 1.17 7.85 14.84
N SER A 75 1.40 9.05 15.38
CA SER A 75 0.72 10.27 14.92
C SER A 75 1.00 10.63 13.46
N ASN A 76 2.09 10.08 12.90
CA ASN A 76 2.46 10.30 11.50
C ASN A 76 1.92 9.24 10.56
N LEU A 77 1.22 8.23 11.07
CA LEU A 77 0.58 7.22 10.25
C LEU A 77 -0.91 7.50 10.11
N GLU A 78 -1.41 7.42 8.88
CA GLU A 78 -2.84 7.50 8.59
C GLU A 78 -3.24 6.28 7.78
N THR A 79 -4.32 5.64 8.19
CA THR A 79 -4.91 4.51 7.47
C THR A 79 -6.23 4.93 6.85
N TYR A 80 -6.40 4.60 5.58
CA TYR A 80 -7.62 4.89 4.83
C TYR A 80 -8.21 3.60 4.27
N THR A 81 -9.52 3.53 4.25
CA THR A 81 -10.24 2.42 3.62
C THR A 81 -11.05 2.92 2.45
N LEU A 82 -11.16 2.09 1.42
CA LEU A 82 -12.12 2.26 0.34
C LEU A 82 -13.29 1.34 0.61
N THR A 83 -14.48 1.91 0.64
CA THR A 83 -15.72 1.14 0.77
C THR A 83 -16.67 1.46 -0.37
N GLU A 84 -17.57 0.52 -0.63
CA GLU A 84 -18.71 0.71 -1.52
C GLU A 84 -19.92 0.15 -0.80
N ASN A 85 -20.91 0.99 -0.51
CA ASN A 85 -22.06 0.59 0.33
C ASN A 85 -21.62 -0.07 1.64
N GLU A 86 -20.60 0.53 2.29
CA GLU A 86 -20.01 0.04 3.53
C GLU A 86 -19.23 -1.27 3.44
N ASN A 87 -19.16 -1.90 2.26
CA ASN A 87 -18.34 -3.08 2.04
C ASN A 87 -16.88 -2.67 1.84
N LEU A 88 -15.97 -3.33 2.55
CA LEU A 88 -14.53 -3.06 2.40
C LEU A 88 -14.03 -3.56 1.05
N ILE A 89 -13.30 -2.70 0.34
CA ILE A 89 -12.75 -3.01 -0.99
C ILE A 89 -11.24 -2.95 -1.00
N GLY A 90 -10.66 -1.96 -0.34
CA GLY A 90 -9.22 -1.74 -0.34
C GLY A 90 -8.79 -0.78 0.74
N PHE A 91 -7.49 -0.55 0.81
CA PHE A 91 -6.90 0.32 1.82
C PHE A 91 -5.58 0.89 1.35
N PHE A 92 -5.11 1.89 2.08
CA PHE A 92 -3.72 2.30 2.04
C PHE A 92 -3.30 2.90 3.38
N GLU A 93 -2.00 2.91 3.60
CA GLU A 93 -1.38 3.55 4.75
C GLU A 93 -0.45 4.64 4.26
N LEU A 94 -0.56 5.82 4.85
CA LEU A 94 0.34 6.94 4.60
C LEU A 94 1.20 7.17 5.84
N LEU A 95 2.51 7.13 5.65
CA LEU A 95 3.47 7.43 6.70
C LEU A 95 4.18 8.74 6.36
N PHE A 96 3.87 9.78 7.14
CA PHE A 96 4.44 11.10 6.93
C PHE A 96 5.79 11.23 7.63
N HIS A 97 6.73 11.87 6.96
CA HIS A 97 8.05 12.21 7.50
C HIS A 97 8.19 13.74 7.43
N PRO A 98 7.68 14.47 8.44
CA PRO A 98 7.63 15.93 8.40
C PRO A 98 9.00 16.59 8.25
N GLU A 99 10.03 16.01 8.87
CA GLU A 99 11.39 16.54 8.83
C GLU A 99 12.00 16.58 7.43
N THR A 100 11.59 15.68 6.55
CA THR A 100 12.05 15.63 5.15
C THR A 100 10.97 16.08 4.18
N ARG A 101 9.78 16.39 4.68
CA ARG A 101 8.62 16.75 3.88
C ARG A 101 8.25 15.68 2.85
N LYS A 102 8.35 14.42 3.26
CA LYS A 102 8.03 13.26 2.41
C LYS A 102 6.88 12.47 3.03
N CYS A 103 6.13 11.79 2.18
CA CYS A 103 5.10 10.84 2.61
C CYS A 103 5.33 9.53 1.88
N GLU A 104 5.39 8.46 2.63
CA GLU A 104 5.48 7.10 2.07
C GLU A 104 4.09 6.48 2.03
N ILE A 105 3.71 5.91 0.88
CA ILE A 105 2.59 4.97 0.83
C ILE A 105 3.16 3.65 1.32
N ALA A 106 2.94 3.34 2.60
CA ALA A 106 3.58 2.20 3.25
C ALA A 106 2.98 0.87 2.79
N TYR A 107 1.67 0.81 2.64
CA TYR A 107 0.96 -0.32 2.04
C TYR A 107 -0.24 0.20 1.26
N PHE A 108 -0.59 -0.56 0.24
CA PHE A 108 -1.66 -0.20 -0.68
C PHE A 108 -2.19 -1.48 -1.30
N GLY A 109 -3.49 -1.64 -1.37
CA GLY A 109 -4.04 -2.80 -2.06
C GLY A 109 -5.56 -2.83 -2.14
N ILE A 110 -6.01 -3.68 -3.05
CA ILE A 110 -7.41 -3.98 -3.31
C ILE A 110 -7.62 -5.46 -3.00
N LEU A 111 -8.71 -5.81 -2.34
CA LEU A 111 -9.07 -7.21 -2.11
C LEU A 111 -9.24 -7.93 -3.45
N ASP A 112 -8.81 -9.19 -3.50
CA ASP A 112 -8.73 -9.96 -4.76
C ASP A 112 -10.04 -9.96 -5.56
N GLN A 113 -11.19 -10.08 -4.90
CA GLN A 113 -12.47 -10.13 -5.56
C GLN A 113 -12.87 -8.83 -6.27
N PHE A 114 -12.17 -7.74 -5.99
CA PHE A 114 -12.45 -6.43 -6.58
C PHE A 114 -11.40 -5.99 -7.60
N ILE A 115 -10.40 -6.81 -7.86
CA ILE A 115 -9.36 -6.51 -8.85
C ILE A 115 -9.96 -6.56 -10.25
N GLY A 116 -9.48 -5.65 -11.13
CA GLY A 116 -9.95 -5.57 -12.51
C GLY A 116 -11.24 -4.75 -12.68
N LYS A 117 -11.69 -4.07 -11.63
CA LYS A 117 -12.93 -3.28 -11.63
C LYS A 117 -12.68 -1.77 -11.49
N LYS A 118 -11.46 -1.33 -11.77
CA LYS A 118 -11.05 0.09 -11.79
C LYS A 118 -10.97 0.77 -10.41
N TYR A 119 -11.02 0.01 -9.34
CA TYR A 119 -10.85 0.59 -7.98
C TYR A 119 -9.41 1.04 -7.72
N GLY A 120 -8.43 0.30 -8.25
CA GLY A 120 -7.01 0.57 -7.95
C GLY A 120 -6.55 1.94 -8.41
N GLY A 121 -6.97 2.37 -9.59
CA GLY A 121 -6.62 3.70 -10.10
C GLY A 121 -7.22 4.81 -9.27
N TYR A 122 -8.47 4.67 -8.90
CA TYR A 122 -9.15 5.64 -8.05
C TYR A 122 -8.51 5.71 -6.66
N LEU A 123 -8.28 4.54 -6.04
CA LEU A 123 -7.69 4.50 -4.71
C LEU A 123 -6.29 5.11 -4.69
N LEU A 124 -5.48 4.82 -5.70
CA LEU A 124 -4.14 5.40 -5.79
C LEU A 124 -4.20 6.91 -6.00
N SER A 125 -5.13 7.40 -6.82
CA SER A 125 -5.35 8.84 -7.00
C SER A 125 -5.62 9.52 -5.66
N GLU A 126 -6.48 8.91 -4.82
CA GLU A 126 -6.81 9.44 -3.51
C GLU A 126 -5.62 9.39 -2.56
N ALA A 127 -4.87 8.29 -2.58
CA ALA A 127 -3.67 8.16 -1.75
C ALA A 127 -2.64 9.23 -2.08
N LEU A 128 -2.40 9.48 -3.36
CA LEU A 128 -1.45 10.51 -3.80
C LEU A 128 -1.90 11.91 -3.41
N LYS A 129 -3.18 12.25 -3.61
CA LYS A 129 -3.72 13.55 -3.20
C LYS A 129 -3.56 13.75 -1.69
N LEU A 130 -3.96 12.76 -0.91
CA LEU A 130 -3.89 12.84 0.55
C LEU A 130 -2.45 12.87 1.05
N GLY A 131 -1.53 12.21 0.36
CA GLY A 131 -0.11 12.21 0.70
C GLY A 131 0.54 13.58 0.56
N PHE A 132 0.01 14.46 -0.29
CA PHE A 132 0.56 15.81 -0.44
C PHE A 132 0.09 16.80 0.63
N ARG A 133 -0.73 16.37 1.56
CA ARG A 133 -1.08 17.22 2.72
C ARG A 133 0.11 17.36 3.66
N LYS A 134 -0.05 18.12 4.73
CA LYS A 134 0.97 18.34 5.78
C LYS A 134 2.29 18.87 5.24
N ASN A 135 2.21 19.79 4.27
CA ASN A 135 3.40 20.43 3.71
C ASN A 135 4.36 19.43 3.04
N THR A 136 3.83 18.33 2.52
CA THR A 136 4.60 17.28 1.83
C THR A 136 5.01 17.74 0.43
N LYS A 137 6.28 17.52 0.08
CA LYS A 137 6.82 17.85 -1.24
C LYS A 137 7.06 16.64 -2.12
N LYS A 138 6.98 15.43 -1.56
CA LYS A 138 7.23 14.18 -2.29
C LYS A 138 6.41 13.06 -1.69
N VAL A 139 5.68 12.34 -2.54
CA VAL A 139 5.04 11.08 -2.16
C VAL A 139 5.80 9.95 -2.88
N TRP A 140 6.11 8.89 -2.14
CA TRP A 140 6.89 7.78 -2.69
C TRP A 140 6.39 6.45 -2.17
N LEU A 141 6.77 5.40 -2.87
CA LEU A 141 6.52 4.02 -2.43
C LEU A 141 7.59 3.11 -3.04
N HIS A 142 7.64 1.87 -2.56
CA HIS A 142 8.36 0.82 -3.27
C HIS A 142 7.41 -0.33 -3.58
N THR A 143 7.72 -1.03 -4.65
CA THR A 143 7.00 -2.21 -5.10
C THR A 143 8.02 -3.23 -5.57
N CYS A 144 7.64 -4.50 -5.62
CA CYS A 144 8.53 -5.54 -6.05
C CYS A 144 7.85 -6.46 -7.07
N SER A 145 8.66 -7.32 -7.71
CA SER A 145 8.19 -8.25 -8.73
C SER A 145 7.18 -9.28 -8.23
N LEU A 146 7.00 -9.42 -6.91
CA LEU A 146 6.01 -10.30 -6.31
C LEU A 146 4.63 -9.65 -6.16
N ASP A 147 4.53 -8.34 -6.33
CA ASP A 147 3.27 -7.61 -6.24
C ASP A 147 2.37 -7.95 -7.43
N HIS A 148 1.11 -7.51 -7.35
CA HIS A 148 0.16 -7.74 -8.43
C HIS A 148 0.75 -7.27 -9.77
N LYS A 149 0.54 -8.06 -10.82
CA LYS A 149 1.13 -7.80 -12.15
C LYS A 149 0.79 -6.44 -12.74
N HIS A 150 -0.32 -5.82 -12.31
CA HIS A 150 -0.71 -4.49 -12.77
C HIS A 150 -0.34 -3.37 -11.80
N ALA A 151 0.30 -3.68 -10.67
CA ALA A 151 0.64 -2.67 -9.66
C ALA A 151 1.54 -1.59 -10.24
N LEU A 152 2.66 -1.98 -10.84
CA LEU A 152 3.60 -1.02 -11.44
C LEU A 152 2.93 -0.16 -12.50
N LYS A 153 2.11 -0.77 -13.36
CA LYS A 153 1.39 -0.04 -14.41
C LYS A 153 0.46 1.01 -13.80
N ASN A 154 -0.20 0.70 -12.70
CA ASN A 154 -1.07 1.65 -12.00
C ASN A 154 -0.25 2.83 -11.45
N TYR A 155 0.87 2.56 -10.78
CA TYR A 155 1.72 3.62 -10.24
C TYR A 155 2.20 4.56 -11.33
N LEU A 156 2.74 4.01 -12.42
CA LEU A 156 3.21 4.81 -13.56
C LEU A 156 2.06 5.57 -14.21
N GLY A 157 0.90 4.91 -14.34
CA GLY A 157 -0.29 5.52 -14.92
C GLY A 157 -0.85 6.69 -14.14
N ARG A 158 -0.62 6.72 -12.81
CA ARG A 158 -1.06 7.86 -11.98
C ARG A 158 -0.01 8.97 -11.91
N GLY A 159 1.11 8.83 -12.59
CA GLY A 159 2.10 9.90 -12.70
C GLY A 159 3.36 9.68 -11.89
N MET A 160 3.50 8.56 -11.18
CA MET A 160 4.72 8.26 -10.45
C MET A 160 5.85 7.87 -11.41
N LYS A 161 7.08 8.10 -10.99
CA LYS A 161 8.29 7.80 -11.77
C LYS A 161 9.23 6.93 -10.96
N ILE A 162 9.85 5.95 -11.61
CA ILE A 162 10.88 5.12 -10.98
C ILE A 162 12.13 5.96 -10.78
N PHE A 163 12.65 6.00 -9.55
CA PHE A 163 13.90 6.71 -9.26
C PHE A 163 14.99 5.78 -8.76
N LYS A 164 14.67 4.52 -8.43
CA LYS A 164 15.64 3.56 -7.95
C LYS A 164 15.14 2.15 -8.24
N SER A 165 16.06 1.26 -8.61
CA SER A 165 15.80 -0.18 -8.75
C SER A 165 16.90 -0.94 -8.05
N GLU A 166 16.55 -2.04 -7.38
CA GLU A 166 17.53 -2.91 -6.73
C GLU A 166 17.02 -4.34 -6.70
N THR A 167 17.96 -5.28 -6.58
CA THR A 167 17.63 -6.69 -6.37
C THR A 167 17.72 -6.97 -4.87
N VAL A 168 16.65 -7.56 -4.32
CA VAL A 168 16.57 -7.92 -2.92
C VAL A 168 16.46 -9.44 -2.81
N SER A 169 17.20 -10.01 -1.86
CA SER A 169 17.16 -11.45 -1.60
C SER A 169 16.32 -11.73 -0.37
N TYR A 170 15.35 -12.64 -0.52
CA TYR A 170 14.59 -13.14 0.62
C TYR A 170 15.00 -14.56 0.91
N THR A 171 15.18 -14.87 2.19
CA THR A 171 15.36 -16.25 2.65
C THR A 171 14.06 -16.68 3.30
N HIS A 172 13.50 -17.80 2.85
CA HIS A 172 12.26 -18.32 3.38
C HIS A 172 12.26 -19.84 3.34
N LEU A 173 11.33 -20.45 4.07
CA LEU A 173 11.14 -21.89 4.02
C LEU A 173 10.43 -22.28 2.72
N THR A 174 10.82 -23.44 2.17
CA THR A 174 10.18 -23.97 0.96
C THR A 174 8.73 -24.32 1.20
N LEU A 175 8.41 -24.74 2.43
CA LEU A 175 7.06 -25.09 2.84
C LEU A 175 6.76 -24.45 4.19
N PRO A 176 5.51 -24.09 4.44
CA PRO A 176 4.44 -24.05 3.47
C PRO A 176 4.61 -22.87 2.52
N THR A 177 4.13 -23.01 1.33
CA THR A 177 4.17 -21.92 0.37
C THR A 177 3.18 -20.82 0.73
N ARG A 178 2.23 -21.15 1.57
CA ARG A 178 1.28 -20.22 2.13
C ARG A 178 1.25 -20.35 3.64
N ILE A 179 1.58 -19.29 4.31
CA ILE A 179 1.69 -19.25 5.76
C ILE A 179 0.63 -18.35 6.40
N PHE A 180 -0.32 -17.95 5.61
CA PHE A 180 -1.42 -17.09 6.03
C PHE A 180 -2.75 -17.79 5.94
#